data_3ec845ac009a54874820c94ff7ca5327
#
_entry.id   3ec845ac009a54874820c94ff7ca5327
#
_cell.length_a   1.000
_cell.length_b   1.000
_cell.length_c   1.000
_cell.angle_alpha   90.00
_cell.angle_beta   90.00
_cell.angle_gamma   90.00
#
_symmetry.space_group_name_H-M   'P 1'
#
loop_
_entity.id
_entity.type
_entity.pdbx_description
1 polymer ?
#
loop_
_entity_poly.entity_id
_entity_poly.type
_entity_poly.pdbx_seq_one_letter_code
_entity_poly.pdbx_strand_id
1 'polypeptide(L)'
;MMAAEKWQEVIAHNLANASTTGFKREILAFDEGFLRKMVSAEGKQIGELGAGPVLAGSQLDLEVGAALTTGNPLDVAIRTRDGMFAVESPLGTKYTRDGSFTLNSNREIVTKLGMPILDDRGSRIQIPADKTPRINDKGEVVAGDEVVGKIGVYQGKFVRWDNGLFDAGNPTAMENVTLISGAVESSNVNAVEEMINMIKLNRAFEMAQKSASSQDESTEKLIQSASR
;
A
#
# COMPACT_ATOMS: atom_id res chain seq x y z
N MET A 1 14.45 -5.49 18.00
CA MET A 1 14.89 -6.14 16.77
C MET A 1 13.71 -6.35 15.79
N MET A 2 12.70 -7.13 16.08
CA MET A 2 11.55 -7.38 15.18
C MET A 2 10.87 -6.13 14.58
N ALA A 3 10.72 -5.03 15.33
CA ALA A 3 10.13 -3.80 14.80
C ALA A 3 11.04 -3.10 13.77
N ALA A 4 12.36 -3.15 13.96
CA ALA A 4 13.31 -2.57 13.02
C ALA A 4 13.43 -3.39 11.72
N GLU A 5 13.37 -4.72 11.82
CA GLU A 5 13.33 -5.62 10.66
C GLU A 5 12.06 -5.38 9.82
N LYS A 6 10.91 -5.25 10.49
CA LYS A 6 9.66 -4.95 9.79
C LYS A 6 9.68 -3.57 9.13
N TRP A 7 10.29 -2.60 9.77
CA TRP A 7 10.48 -1.27 9.17
C TRP A 7 11.38 -1.31 7.94
N GLN A 8 12.48 -2.05 8.01
CA GLN A 8 13.38 -2.26 6.88
C GLN A 8 12.66 -2.94 5.70
N GLU A 9 11.84 -3.95 5.98
CA GLU A 9 11.01 -4.62 4.97
C GLU A 9 10.06 -3.64 4.27
N VAL A 10 9.35 -2.81 5.02
CA VAL A 10 8.42 -1.81 4.47
C VAL A 10 9.15 -0.76 3.62
N ILE A 11 10.26 -0.22 4.11
CA ILE A 11 11.06 0.75 3.34
C ILE A 11 11.59 0.11 2.04
N ALA A 12 12.12 -1.12 2.12
CA ALA A 12 12.64 -1.83 0.95
C ALA A 12 11.53 -2.10 -0.07
N HIS A 13 10.34 -2.47 0.40
CA HIS A 13 9.18 -2.71 -0.43
C HIS A 13 8.68 -1.41 -1.10
N ASN A 14 8.59 -0.29 -0.37
CA ASN A 14 8.25 1.02 -0.92
C ASN A 14 9.27 1.43 -1.98
N LEU A 15 10.56 1.30 -1.69
CA LEU A 15 11.64 1.67 -2.60
C LEU A 15 11.61 0.85 -3.90
N ALA A 16 11.41 -0.46 -3.80
CA ALA A 16 11.31 -1.35 -4.96
C ALA A 16 10.13 -0.99 -5.88
N ASN A 17 9.07 -0.38 -5.33
CA ASN A 17 7.85 -0.02 -6.05
C ASN A 17 7.70 1.50 -6.28
N ALA A 18 8.76 2.28 -6.10
CA ALA A 18 8.72 3.73 -6.31
C ALA A 18 8.40 4.14 -7.76
N SER A 19 8.65 3.25 -8.73
CA SER A 19 8.33 3.46 -10.16
C SER A 19 7.13 2.65 -10.64
N THR A 20 6.44 1.93 -9.75
CA THR A 20 5.29 1.09 -10.10
C THR A 20 4.02 1.93 -10.19
N THR A 21 3.28 1.82 -11.31
CA THR A 21 2.00 2.52 -11.52
C THR A 21 0.97 2.12 -10.47
N GLY A 22 0.26 3.09 -9.91
CA GLY A 22 -0.79 2.85 -8.93
C GLY A 22 -0.32 2.31 -7.57
N PHE A 23 1.00 2.25 -7.34
CA PHE A 23 1.51 1.79 -6.06
C PHE A 23 1.22 2.79 -4.93
N LYS A 24 0.79 2.28 -3.79
CA LYS A 24 0.52 3.04 -2.58
C LYS A 24 1.55 2.71 -1.51
N ARG A 25 2.19 3.78 -0.99
CA ARG A 25 3.18 3.71 0.09
C ARG A 25 2.59 3.00 1.30
N GLU A 26 3.37 2.13 1.90
CA GLU A 26 3.05 1.50 3.16
C GLU A 26 3.75 2.23 4.31
N ILE A 27 3.00 2.51 5.38
CA ILE A 27 3.50 3.20 6.58
C ILE A 27 3.27 2.28 7.77
N LEU A 28 4.28 2.15 8.64
CA LEU A 28 4.11 1.43 9.90
C LEU A 28 3.37 2.31 10.92
N ALA A 29 2.34 1.75 11.51
CA ALA A 29 1.66 2.33 12.66
C ALA A 29 2.25 1.73 13.95
N PHE A 30 2.64 2.60 14.86
CA PHE A 30 3.08 2.22 16.20
C PHE A 30 2.03 2.65 17.20
N ASP A 31 1.58 1.72 18.04
CA ASP A 31 0.80 2.06 19.22
C ASP A 31 1.74 2.45 20.36
N GLU A 32 1.31 3.42 21.16
CA GLU A 32 1.96 3.70 22.44
C GLU A 32 1.85 2.43 23.31
N GLY A 33 3.01 1.84 23.60
CA GLY A 33 3.07 0.58 24.33
C GLY A 33 2.34 0.69 25.67
N PHE A 34 1.62 -0.37 26.01
CA PHE A 34 0.83 -0.48 27.23
C PHE A 34 1.68 -0.08 28.45
N LEU A 35 1.33 1.02 29.10
CA LEU A 35 1.92 1.42 30.37
C LEU A 35 1.50 0.40 31.43
N ARG A 36 2.39 -0.53 31.78
CA ARG A 36 2.15 -1.42 32.92
C ARG A 36 2.39 -0.63 34.22
N LYS A 37 1.31 -0.37 34.94
CA LYS A 37 1.40 0.15 36.31
C LYS A 37 2.06 -0.90 37.20
N MET A 38 3.23 -0.58 37.70
CA MET A 38 3.87 -1.39 38.73
C MET A 38 3.22 -1.04 40.09
N VAL A 39 2.63 -2.05 40.69
CA VAL A 39 1.99 -1.93 42.02
C VAL A 39 2.84 -2.73 42.99
N SER A 40 3.17 -2.16 44.19
CA SER A 40 3.86 -2.89 45.25
C SER A 40 2.96 -3.98 45.82
N ALA A 41 3.54 -4.92 46.56
CA ALA A 41 2.79 -5.95 47.29
C ALA A 41 1.73 -5.36 48.26
N GLU A 42 1.87 -4.08 48.62
CA GLU A 42 0.96 -3.30 49.47
C GLU A 42 -0.07 -2.47 48.66
N GLY A 43 -0.15 -2.67 47.35
CA GLY A 43 -1.11 -1.97 46.49
C GLY A 43 -0.75 -0.52 46.09
N LYS A 44 0.43 -0.03 46.46
CA LYS A 44 0.87 1.33 46.14
C LYS A 44 1.53 1.36 44.75
N GLN A 45 1.15 2.31 43.91
CA GLN A 45 1.76 2.51 42.60
C GLN A 45 3.22 3.00 42.76
N ILE A 46 4.20 2.20 42.29
CA ILE A 46 5.64 2.46 42.46
C ILE A 46 6.22 3.11 41.21
N GLY A 47 5.58 2.91 40.06
CA GLY A 47 6.04 3.46 38.79
C GLY A 47 5.26 2.94 37.60
N GLU A 48 5.54 3.48 36.43
CA GLU A 48 5.00 3.03 35.16
C GLU A 48 6.15 2.47 34.32
N LEU A 49 6.06 1.21 33.93
CA LEU A 49 6.99 0.58 33.00
C LEU A 49 6.40 0.67 31.59
N GLY A 50 6.96 1.54 30.75
CA GLY A 50 6.62 1.58 29.34
C GLY A 50 7.21 0.36 28.62
N ALA A 51 6.38 -0.42 27.94
CA ALA A 51 6.84 -1.55 27.14
C ALA A 51 7.54 -1.13 25.83
N GLY A 52 7.73 0.18 25.61
CA GLY A 52 8.20 0.74 24.34
C GLY A 52 7.12 0.74 23.27
N PRO A 53 7.38 1.32 22.10
CA PRO A 53 6.43 1.33 21.00
C PRO A 53 6.19 -0.09 20.50
N VAL A 54 4.92 -0.50 20.47
CA VAL A 54 4.50 -1.79 19.93
C VAL A 54 4.03 -1.56 18.49
N LEU A 55 4.48 -2.41 17.58
CA LEU A 55 4.04 -2.36 16.19
C LEU A 55 2.54 -2.72 16.13
N ALA A 56 1.70 -1.74 15.81
CA ALA A 56 0.26 -1.93 15.67
C ALA A 56 -0.13 -2.55 14.32
N GLY A 57 0.73 -2.40 13.31
CA GLY A 57 0.50 -2.92 11.97
C GLY A 57 1.07 -1.99 10.90
N SER A 58 0.71 -2.27 9.66
CA SER A 58 0.97 -1.38 8.53
C SER A 58 -0.32 -0.78 7.99
N GLN A 59 -0.25 0.44 7.51
CA GLN A 59 -1.34 1.16 6.87
C GLN A 59 -0.91 1.64 5.50
N LEU A 60 -1.86 1.74 4.58
CA LEU A 60 -1.62 2.29 3.25
C LEU A 60 -1.79 3.81 3.30
N ASP A 61 -0.84 4.51 2.72
CA ASP A 61 -0.99 5.92 2.41
C ASP A 61 -1.74 6.05 1.07
N LEU A 62 -2.99 6.49 1.16
CA LEU A 62 -3.86 6.65 -0.01
C LEU A 62 -3.70 8.01 -0.70
N GLU A 63 -2.69 8.82 -0.35
CA GLU A 63 -2.42 10.05 -1.09
C GLU A 63 -2.27 9.78 -2.58
N VAL A 64 -2.83 10.70 -3.38
CA VAL A 64 -2.84 10.55 -4.84
C VAL A 64 -1.45 10.85 -5.38
N GLY A 65 -0.90 9.91 -6.16
CA GLY A 65 0.34 10.09 -6.89
C GLY A 65 0.18 11.06 -8.07
N ALA A 66 1.27 11.45 -8.68
CA ALA A 66 1.23 12.29 -9.87
C ALA A 66 0.58 11.53 -11.05
N ALA A 67 -0.30 12.19 -11.80
CA ALA A 67 -0.84 11.63 -13.02
C ALA A 67 0.18 11.79 -14.16
N LEU A 68 0.56 10.69 -14.78
CA LEU A 68 1.46 10.64 -15.93
C LEU A 68 0.64 10.40 -17.20
N THR A 69 0.63 11.37 -18.10
CA THR A 69 -0.05 11.25 -19.39
C THR A 69 0.68 10.25 -20.28
N THR A 70 -0.02 9.20 -20.71
CA THR A 70 0.52 8.15 -21.58
C THR A 70 -0.01 8.26 -23.00
N GLY A 71 -1.20 8.86 -23.18
CA GLY A 71 -1.89 8.92 -24.48
C GLY A 71 -2.58 7.62 -24.89
N ASN A 72 -2.49 6.55 -24.10
CA ASN A 72 -3.24 5.32 -24.38
C ASN A 72 -4.71 5.50 -23.96
N PRO A 73 -5.68 5.26 -24.85
CA PRO A 73 -7.11 5.48 -24.58
C PRO A 73 -7.70 4.56 -23.50
N LEU A 74 -7.01 3.50 -23.12
CA LEU A 74 -7.41 2.59 -22.06
C LEU A 74 -6.73 2.89 -20.70
N ASP A 75 -5.75 3.77 -20.68
CA ASP A 75 -5.12 4.19 -19.44
C ASP A 75 -6.00 5.21 -18.73
N VAL A 76 -6.15 5.03 -17.42
CA VAL A 76 -7.01 5.91 -16.60
C VAL A 76 -6.45 6.06 -15.19
N ALA A 77 -6.40 7.29 -14.70
CA ALA A 77 -6.01 7.59 -13.32
C ALA A 77 -7.22 8.07 -12.50
N ILE A 78 -7.32 7.63 -11.25
CA ILE A 78 -8.36 8.09 -10.33
C ILE A 78 -7.89 9.36 -9.63
N ARG A 79 -8.68 10.43 -9.71
CA ARG A 79 -8.39 11.71 -9.04
C ARG A 79 -8.77 11.72 -7.56
N THR A 80 -9.68 10.86 -7.19
CA THR A 80 -10.17 10.73 -5.80
C THR A 80 -9.19 9.92 -4.96
N ARG A 81 -8.93 10.35 -3.72
CA ARG A 81 -7.96 9.72 -2.82
C ARG A 81 -8.28 8.26 -2.52
N ASP A 82 -9.52 7.97 -2.15
CA ASP A 82 -9.93 6.68 -1.56
C ASP A 82 -10.51 5.68 -2.57
N GLY A 83 -10.43 6.00 -3.87
CA GLY A 83 -10.97 5.14 -4.92
C GLY A 83 -9.99 4.06 -5.36
N MET A 84 -10.51 2.85 -5.66
CA MET A 84 -9.77 1.78 -6.33
C MET A 84 -10.63 1.08 -7.37
N PHE A 85 -10.01 0.59 -8.43
CA PHE A 85 -10.68 -0.21 -9.46
C PHE A 85 -10.94 -1.62 -8.95
N ALA A 86 -12.10 -2.18 -9.25
CA ALA A 86 -12.42 -3.57 -8.95
C ALA A 86 -11.94 -4.48 -10.07
N VAL A 87 -11.29 -5.58 -9.70
CA VAL A 87 -10.79 -6.61 -10.63
C VAL A 87 -11.25 -7.99 -10.19
N GLU A 88 -11.47 -8.86 -11.16
CA GLU A 88 -11.78 -10.25 -10.89
C GLU A 88 -10.51 -11.07 -10.75
N SER A 89 -10.30 -11.63 -9.57
CA SER A 89 -9.20 -12.53 -9.25
C SER A 89 -9.75 -13.96 -9.06
N PRO A 90 -8.95 -15.01 -9.24
CA PRO A 90 -9.32 -16.40 -8.90
C PRO A 90 -9.80 -16.60 -7.47
N LEU A 91 -9.42 -15.69 -6.57
CA LEU A 91 -9.79 -15.69 -5.13
C LEU A 91 -10.93 -14.69 -4.81
N GLY A 92 -11.69 -14.26 -5.81
CA GLY A 92 -12.78 -13.29 -5.67
C GLY A 92 -12.39 -11.87 -6.11
N THR A 93 -13.26 -10.92 -5.85
CA THR A 93 -13.03 -9.51 -6.22
C THR A 93 -11.89 -8.93 -5.41
N LYS A 94 -10.91 -8.35 -6.10
CA LYS A 94 -9.79 -7.59 -5.54
C LYS A 94 -9.81 -6.18 -6.09
N TYR A 95 -8.95 -5.34 -5.57
CA TYR A 95 -8.92 -3.92 -5.90
C TYR A 95 -7.51 -3.53 -6.33
N THR A 96 -7.41 -2.59 -7.25
CA THR A 96 -6.12 -2.04 -7.70
C THR A 96 -6.22 -0.56 -7.94
N ARG A 97 -5.09 0.13 -7.80
CA ARG A 97 -4.95 1.53 -8.18
C ARG A 97 -4.28 1.69 -9.55
N ASP A 98 -3.69 0.60 -10.09
CA ASP A 98 -3.11 0.62 -11.43
C ASP A 98 -4.22 0.69 -12.48
N GLY A 99 -4.27 1.79 -13.20
CA GLY A 99 -5.21 2.06 -14.28
C GLY A 99 -4.64 1.83 -15.67
N SER A 100 -3.53 1.09 -15.79
CA SER A 100 -2.99 0.71 -17.10
C SER A 100 -3.68 -0.55 -17.61
N PHE A 101 -4.70 -0.36 -18.43
CA PHE A 101 -5.55 -1.45 -18.91
C PHE A 101 -5.22 -1.83 -20.35
N THR A 102 -5.52 -3.08 -20.69
CA THR A 102 -5.36 -3.64 -22.03
C THR A 102 -6.58 -4.48 -22.41
N LEU A 103 -6.68 -4.87 -23.68
CA LEU A 103 -7.67 -5.85 -24.13
C LEU A 103 -7.06 -7.24 -24.21
N ASN A 104 -7.77 -8.24 -23.70
CA ASN A 104 -7.42 -9.64 -23.90
C ASN A 104 -7.97 -10.18 -25.23
N SER A 105 -7.66 -11.45 -25.53
CA SER A 105 -8.16 -12.14 -26.74
C SER A 105 -9.70 -12.26 -26.78
N ASN A 106 -10.36 -12.24 -25.64
CA ASN A 106 -11.82 -12.30 -25.51
C ASN A 106 -12.45 -10.90 -25.62
N ARG A 107 -11.63 -9.86 -25.90
CA ARG A 107 -12.05 -8.45 -25.95
C ARG A 107 -12.62 -7.93 -24.63
N GLU A 108 -12.13 -8.44 -23.51
CA GLU A 108 -12.41 -7.92 -22.19
C GLU A 108 -11.30 -6.95 -21.80
N ILE A 109 -11.65 -5.91 -21.04
CA ILE A 109 -10.66 -4.99 -20.47
C ILE A 109 -10.02 -5.68 -19.28
N VAL A 110 -8.70 -5.80 -19.30
CA VAL A 110 -7.92 -6.49 -18.26
C VAL A 110 -6.75 -5.63 -17.78
N THR A 111 -6.27 -5.93 -16.58
CA THR A 111 -5.01 -5.40 -16.07
C THR A 111 -3.81 -5.99 -16.81
N LYS A 112 -2.61 -5.46 -16.60
CA LYS A 112 -1.35 -6.06 -17.09
C LYS A 112 -1.14 -7.50 -16.62
N LEU A 113 -1.74 -7.88 -15.50
CA LEU A 113 -1.70 -9.25 -14.97
C LEU A 113 -2.77 -10.17 -15.58
N GLY A 114 -3.54 -9.68 -16.54
CA GLY A 114 -4.60 -10.43 -17.22
C GLY A 114 -5.89 -10.57 -16.43
N MET A 115 -6.08 -9.84 -15.34
CA MET A 115 -7.30 -9.89 -14.54
C MET A 115 -8.37 -8.96 -15.13
N PRO A 116 -9.62 -9.45 -15.38
CA PRO A 116 -10.71 -8.63 -15.88
C PRO A 116 -11.08 -7.49 -14.92
N ILE A 117 -11.30 -6.31 -15.49
CA ILE A 117 -11.86 -5.16 -14.76
C ILE A 117 -13.36 -5.34 -14.65
N LEU A 118 -13.89 -5.03 -13.48
CA LEU A 118 -15.32 -5.09 -13.22
C LEU A 118 -15.98 -3.71 -13.39
N ASP A 119 -17.21 -3.73 -13.86
CA ASP A 119 -18.06 -2.55 -13.93
C ASP A 119 -18.62 -2.17 -12.53
N ASP A 120 -19.42 -1.13 -12.46
CA ASP A 120 -20.09 -0.66 -11.26
C ASP A 120 -21.11 -1.66 -10.66
N ARG A 121 -21.46 -2.70 -11.42
CA ARG A 121 -22.38 -3.80 -11.04
C ARG A 121 -21.62 -5.10 -10.71
N GLY A 122 -20.31 -5.12 -10.83
CA GLY A 122 -19.48 -6.31 -10.60
C GLY A 122 -19.43 -7.29 -11.79
N SER A 123 -19.79 -6.84 -13.01
CA SER A 123 -19.72 -7.63 -14.24
C SER A 123 -18.46 -7.29 -15.04
N ARG A 124 -17.99 -8.21 -15.88
CA ARG A 124 -16.88 -7.96 -16.80
C ARG A 124 -17.31 -7.02 -17.92
N ILE A 125 -16.39 -6.15 -18.34
CA ILE A 125 -16.64 -5.23 -19.47
C ILE A 125 -16.11 -5.87 -20.75
N GLN A 126 -17.02 -6.23 -21.63
CA GLN A 126 -16.71 -6.86 -22.92
C GLN A 126 -16.92 -5.86 -24.05
N ILE A 127 -15.96 -5.74 -24.95
CA ILE A 127 -15.96 -4.79 -26.06
C ILE A 127 -16.46 -5.49 -27.33
N PRO A 128 -17.44 -4.92 -28.04
CA PRO A 128 -17.91 -5.47 -29.33
C PRO A 128 -16.77 -5.63 -30.35
N ALA A 129 -16.93 -6.63 -31.25
CA ALA A 129 -15.97 -6.83 -32.33
C ALA A 129 -15.91 -5.56 -33.21
N ASP A 130 -14.74 -5.31 -33.78
CA ASP A 130 -14.46 -4.21 -34.73
C ASP A 130 -14.57 -2.78 -34.18
N LYS A 131 -14.73 -2.60 -32.85
CA LYS A 131 -14.73 -1.27 -32.22
C LYS A 131 -13.49 -1.08 -31.38
N THR A 132 -12.92 0.13 -31.42
CA THR A 132 -11.79 0.54 -30.56
C THR A 132 -12.36 1.17 -29.29
N PRO A 133 -12.07 0.63 -28.09
CA PRO A 133 -12.53 1.18 -26.84
C PRO A 133 -11.71 2.40 -26.40
N ARG A 134 -12.36 3.28 -25.69
CA ARG A 134 -11.74 4.40 -24.95
C ARG A 134 -12.47 4.59 -23.63
N ILE A 135 -11.76 5.08 -22.63
CA ILE A 135 -12.34 5.41 -21.33
C ILE A 135 -12.41 6.93 -21.22
N ASN A 136 -13.56 7.47 -20.83
CA ASN A 136 -13.72 8.90 -20.62
C ASN A 136 -13.52 9.30 -19.14
N ASP A 137 -13.50 10.59 -18.84
CA ASP A 137 -13.28 11.13 -17.49
C ASP A 137 -14.40 10.79 -16.49
N LYS A 138 -15.54 10.26 -16.96
CA LYS A 138 -16.63 9.77 -16.12
C LYS A 138 -16.51 8.27 -15.80
N GLY A 139 -15.48 7.60 -16.35
CA GLY A 139 -15.29 6.16 -16.22
C GLY A 139 -16.15 5.33 -17.17
N GLU A 140 -16.83 5.94 -18.14
CA GLU A 140 -17.57 5.22 -19.13
C GLU A 140 -16.62 4.66 -20.19
N VAL A 141 -16.80 3.40 -20.51
CA VAL A 141 -16.11 2.71 -21.58
C VAL A 141 -16.93 2.88 -22.85
N VAL A 142 -16.38 3.64 -23.78
CA VAL A 142 -17.00 3.96 -25.06
C VAL A 142 -16.33 3.17 -26.17
N ALA A 143 -17.10 2.43 -26.94
CA ALA A 143 -16.64 1.67 -28.10
C ALA A 143 -17.31 2.22 -29.36
N GLY A 144 -16.55 3.00 -30.16
CA GLY A 144 -17.16 3.83 -31.24
C GLY A 144 -18.01 4.95 -30.63
N ASP A 145 -19.32 4.95 -30.91
CA ASP A 145 -20.29 5.93 -30.39
C ASP A 145 -21.19 5.34 -29.28
N GLU A 146 -20.95 4.12 -28.85
CA GLU A 146 -21.79 3.41 -27.88
C GLU A 146 -21.06 3.27 -26.53
N VAL A 147 -21.76 3.54 -25.42
CA VAL A 147 -21.29 3.27 -24.07
C VAL A 147 -21.54 1.80 -23.77
N VAL A 148 -20.47 1.03 -23.59
CA VAL A 148 -20.50 -0.42 -23.35
C VAL A 148 -20.60 -0.75 -21.86
N GLY A 149 -20.06 0.11 -21.01
CA GLY A 149 -20.08 -0.08 -19.56
C GLY A 149 -19.44 1.10 -18.84
N LYS A 150 -19.42 1.04 -17.52
CA LYS A 150 -18.75 2.02 -16.66
C LYS A 150 -17.81 1.29 -15.71
N ILE A 151 -16.56 1.72 -15.62
CA ILE A 151 -15.58 1.10 -14.73
C ILE A 151 -16.01 1.25 -13.27
N GLY A 152 -16.01 0.16 -12.53
CA GLY A 152 -16.32 0.12 -11.11
C GLY A 152 -15.17 0.70 -10.29
N VAL A 153 -15.45 1.80 -9.58
CA VAL A 153 -14.52 2.38 -8.59
C VAL A 153 -15.15 2.28 -7.23
N TYR A 154 -14.39 1.77 -6.28
CA TYR A 154 -14.86 1.48 -4.94
C TYR A 154 -14.02 2.20 -3.90
N GLN A 155 -14.66 2.59 -2.81
CA GLN A 155 -14.01 3.12 -1.61
C GLN A 155 -14.16 2.14 -0.45
N GLY A 156 -13.19 2.12 0.47
CA GLY A 156 -13.22 1.23 1.62
C GLY A 156 -11.92 1.24 2.41
N LYS A 157 -11.85 0.38 3.40
CA LYS A 157 -10.59 0.10 4.10
C LYS A 157 -9.83 -0.96 3.32
N PHE A 158 -8.81 -0.53 2.59
CA PHE A 158 -7.99 -1.40 1.78
C PHE A 158 -6.81 -1.94 2.57
N VAL A 159 -6.57 -3.23 2.43
CA VAL A 159 -5.41 -3.94 2.99
C VAL A 159 -4.64 -4.54 1.83
N ARG A 160 -3.34 -4.42 1.84
CA ARG A 160 -2.49 -5.01 0.80
C ARG A 160 -2.68 -6.53 0.75
N TRP A 161 -2.84 -7.04 -0.46
CA TRP A 161 -2.93 -8.47 -0.72
C TRP A 161 -1.62 -8.97 -1.35
N ASP A 162 -1.47 -8.84 -2.64
CA ASP A 162 -0.30 -9.29 -3.41
C ASP A 162 -0.25 -8.56 -4.77
N ASN A 163 0.94 -8.42 -5.36
CA ASN A 163 1.16 -7.90 -6.72
C ASN A 163 0.41 -6.58 -7.06
N GLY A 164 0.36 -5.63 -6.11
CA GLY A 164 -0.35 -4.36 -6.31
C GLY A 164 -1.86 -4.47 -6.22
N LEU A 165 -2.36 -5.60 -5.73
CA LEU A 165 -3.77 -5.83 -5.41
C LEU A 165 -4.03 -5.55 -3.93
N PHE A 166 -5.28 -5.18 -3.66
CA PHE A 166 -5.77 -4.90 -2.33
C PHE A 166 -7.04 -5.70 -2.06
N ASP A 167 -7.22 -6.08 -0.81
CA ASP A 167 -8.47 -6.61 -0.28
C ASP A 167 -9.23 -5.48 0.41
N ALA A 168 -10.56 -5.58 0.48
CA ALA A 168 -11.38 -4.59 1.15
C ALA A 168 -12.48 -5.24 1.97
N GLY A 169 -12.57 -4.83 3.23
CA GLY A 169 -13.76 -5.12 4.04
C GLY A 169 -14.87 -4.12 3.76
N ASN A 170 -16.04 -4.60 3.31
CA ASN A 170 -17.23 -3.78 3.02
C ASN A 170 -16.97 -2.62 2.04
N PRO A 171 -16.50 -2.87 0.81
CA PRO A 171 -16.30 -1.84 -0.18
C PRO A 171 -17.63 -1.25 -0.63
N THR A 172 -17.64 0.06 -0.85
CA THR A 172 -18.83 0.79 -1.36
C THR A 172 -18.50 1.36 -2.73
N ALA A 173 -19.36 1.12 -3.71
CA ALA A 173 -19.21 1.70 -5.04
C ALA A 173 -19.34 3.23 -4.98
N MET A 174 -18.51 3.93 -5.74
CA MET A 174 -18.51 5.38 -5.86
C MET A 174 -19.31 5.79 -7.11
N GLU A 175 -20.40 6.53 -6.93
CA GLU A 175 -21.24 6.98 -8.06
C GLU A 175 -20.59 8.14 -8.85
N ASN A 176 -19.99 9.09 -8.15
CA ASN A 176 -19.39 10.29 -8.74
C ASN A 176 -17.86 10.22 -8.67
N VAL A 177 -17.25 9.54 -9.62
CA VAL A 177 -15.79 9.44 -9.74
C VAL A 177 -15.30 10.38 -10.81
N THR A 178 -14.25 11.15 -10.51
CA THR A 178 -13.53 11.92 -11.51
C THR A 178 -12.26 11.16 -11.86
N LEU A 179 -12.15 10.77 -13.11
CA LEU A 179 -10.99 10.09 -13.67
C LEU A 179 -10.21 11.03 -14.61
N ILE A 180 -9.01 10.66 -14.94
CA ILE A 180 -8.19 11.32 -15.96
C ILE A 180 -7.93 10.26 -17.03
N SER A 181 -8.53 10.43 -18.21
CA SER A 181 -8.32 9.53 -19.33
C SER A 181 -6.96 9.75 -20.00
N GLY A 182 -6.38 8.69 -20.56
CA GLY A 182 -5.07 8.73 -21.20
C GLY A 182 -3.89 9.00 -20.26
N ALA A 183 -4.06 8.72 -18.97
CA ALA A 183 -3.03 8.88 -17.95
C ALA A 183 -3.07 7.73 -16.95
N VAL A 184 -1.93 7.44 -16.33
CA VAL A 184 -1.82 6.51 -15.21
C VAL A 184 -1.33 7.24 -13.96
N GLU A 185 -1.69 6.74 -12.80
CA GLU A 185 -1.20 7.26 -11.53
C GLU A 185 0.20 6.71 -11.24
N SER A 186 1.16 7.59 -10.96
CA SER A 186 2.49 7.21 -10.48
C SER A 186 2.42 6.74 -9.03
N SER A 187 3.45 6.01 -8.60
CA SER A 187 3.64 5.72 -7.17
C SER A 187 3.67 7.01 -6.35
N ASN A 188 3.08 7.00 -5.14
CA ASN A 188 3.19 8.10 -4.18
C ASN A 188 4.44 7.97 -3.28
N VAL A 189 5.35 7.06 -3.60
CA VAL A 189 6.62 6.85 -2.90
C VAL A 189 7.67 7.83 -3.40
N ASN A 190 8.32 8.53 -2.47
CA ASN A 190 9.53 9.28 -2.76
C ASN A 190 10.76 8.39 -2.54
N ALA A 191 11.37 7.91 -3.61
CA ALA A 191 12.52 7.01 -3.56
C ALA A 191 13.69 7.57 -2.76
N VAL A 192 13.98 8.88 -2.88
CA VAL A 192 15.08 9.54 -2.16
C VAL A 192 14.81 9.55 -0.66
N GLU A 193 13.58 9.84 -0.26
CA GLU A 193 13.17 9.84 1.14
C GLU A 193 13.27 8.42 1.74
N GLU A 194 12.83 7.39 1.02
CA GLU A 194 12.93 6.01 1.48
C GLU A 194 14.40 5.55 1.59
N MET A 195 15.28 5.96 0.67
CA MET A 195 16.73 5.69 0.81
C MET A 195 17.32 6.35 2.06
N ILE A 196 16.95 7.61 2.34
CA ILE A 196 17.40 8.30 3.56
C ILE A 196 16.88 7.58 4.81
N ASN A 197 15.62 7.13 4.80
CA ASN A 197 15.03 6.38 5.90
C ASN A 197 15.76 5.04 6.12
N MET A 198 16.12 4.33 5.05
CA MET A 198 16.91 3.11 5.11
C MET A 198 18.28 3.35 5.75
N ILE A 199 18.99 4.43 5.35
CA ILE A 199 20.30 4.78 5.94
C ILE A 199 20.17 5.12 7.42
N LYS A 200 19.14 5.90 7.80
CA LYS A 200 18.88 6.24 9.21
C LYS A 200 18.61 4.99 10.04
N LEU A 201 17.82 4.06 9.51
CA LEU A 201 17.49 2.81 10.18
C LEU A 201 18.72 1.93 10.37
N ASN A 202 19.55 1.76 9.33
CA ASN A 202 20.80 1.00 9.43
C ASN A 202 21.76 1.60 10.46
N ARG A 203 21.95 2.91 10.47
CA ARG A 203 22.77 3.58 11.46
C ARG A 203 22.25 3.41 12.89
N ALA A 204 20.93 3.49 13.07
CA ALA A 204 20.32 3.25 14.38
C ALA A 204 20.54 1.81 14.85
N PHE A 205 20.48 0.85 13.94
CA PHE A 205 20.76 -0.56 14.23
C PHE A 205 22.23 -0.79 14.61
N GLU A 206 23.17 -0.23 13.86
CA GLU A 206 24.62 -0.29 14.17
C GLU A 206 24.94 0.33 15.55
N MET A 207 24.34 1.48 15.86
CA MET A 207 24.51 2.12 17.16
C MET A 207 23.94 1.26 18.30
N ALA A 208 22.77 0.64 18.09
CA ALA A 208 22.17 -0.25 19.08
C ALA A 208 23.04 -1.50 19.34
N GLN A 209 23.57 -2.12 18.28
CA GLN A 209 24.49 -3.25 18.39
C GLN A 209 25.77 -2.87 19.15
N LYS A 210 26.37 -1.72 18.81
CA LYS A 210 27.58 -1.25 19.48
C LYS A 210 27.34 -0.93 20.96
N SER A 211 26.18 -0.37 21.30
CA SER A 211 25.79 -0.12 22.70
C SER A 211 25.63 -1.45 23.46
N ALA A 212 24.97 -2.44 22.86
CA ALA A 212 24.80 -3.76 23.47
C ALA A 212 26.17 -4.43 23.74
N SER A 213 27.05 -4.47 22.74
CA SER A 213 28.37 -5.08 22.91
C SER A 213 29.24 -4.34 23.94
N SER A 214 29.14 -3.01 24.04
CA SER A 214 29.83 -2.23 25.08
C SER A 214 29.29 -2.52 26.48
N GLN A 215 28.01 -2.78 26.63
CA GLN A 215 27.39 -3.20 27.89
C GLN A 215 27.88 -4.59 28.31
N ASP A 216 27.94 -5.54 27.38
CA ASP A 216 28.43 -6.90 27.61
C ASP A 216 29.88 -6.87 28.06
N GLU A 217 30.75 -6.10 27.39
CA GLU A 217 32.17 -5.94 27.78
C GLU A 217 32.32 -5.29 29.17
N SER A 218 31.48 -4.31 29.48
CA SER A 218 31.50 -3.67 30.82
C SER A 218 31.04 -4.65 31.91
N THR A 219 30.03 -5.45 31.62
CA THR A 219 29.54 -6.47 32.56
C THR A 219 30.58 -7.58 32.77
N GLU A 220 31.28 -8.01 31.73
CA GLU A 220 32.37 -8.99 31.84
C GLU A 220 33.52 -8.47 32.72
N LYS A 221 33.95 -7.21 32.53
CA LYS A 221 34.95 -6.58 33.36
C LYS A 221 34.53 -6.47 34.83
N LEU A 222 33.26 -6.18 35.09
CA LEU A 222 32.73 -6.16 36.47
C LEU A 222 32.77 -7.55 37.12
N ILE A 223 32.36 -8.58 36.41
CA ILE A 223 32.39 -9.97 36.89
C ILE A 223 33.84 -10.41 37.18
N GLN A 224 34.79 -10.10 36.30
CA GLN A 224 36.22 -10.41 36.53
C GLN A 224 36.79 -9.65 37.74
N SER A 225 36.35 -8.41 37.99
CA SER A 225 36.79 -7.64 39.17
C SER A 225 36.20 -8.15 40.49
N ALA A 226 34.97 -8.72 40.45
CA ALA A 226 34.30 -9.27 41.64
C ALA A 226 34.73 -10.71 41.98
N SER A 227 35.43 -11.39 41.06
CA SER A 227 35.93 -12.77 41.24
C SER A 227 37.40 -12.84 41.76
N ARG A 228 37.99 -11.69 42.01
CA ARG A 228 39.29 -11.54 42.68
C ARG A 228 39.12 -11.13 44.14
#